data_9e68a22e9bea7bee2f63ff73af641a94
#
_entry.id   9e68a22e9bea7bee2f63ff73af641a94
#
_cell.length_a   1.000
_cell.length_b   1.000
_cell.length_c   1.000
_cell.angle_alpha   90.00
_cell.angle_beta   90.00
_cell.angle_gamma   90.00
#
_symmetry.space_group_name_H-M   'P 1'
#
loop_
_entity.id
_entity.type
_entity.pdbx_description
1 polymer ?
#
loop_
_entity_poly.entity_id
_entity_poly.type
_entity_poly.pdbx_seq_one_letter_code
_entity_poly.pdbx_strand_id
1 'polypeptide(L)'
;MSPIAPSSGINRRLLLWTLVLLPALCGLLLPATAPAQLVTSSALLPSWNDGPAKQAILDVVRVTTDRSSPNYVSFEDRIAVFDQDGTLWVEHPMYTQVVYCLERVPAVVAKRPELKNVEPFKTVLSGNREAMVKLSLRDLEKILAATLTGMTVEEFNAEAKKWLETARDPRWKRPYTELVYQPMLEVLRYLRDNAYKPYIVTGGGQDFVRVYAEKVYGIPPEQVVGTAGGTKFGYAKDGKPFLTKDAKLLLNDTTPASRKGFT
;
A
#
# COMPACT_ATOMS: atom_id res chain seq x y z
N MET A 1 43.68 -23.82 -48.74
CA MET A 1 43.54 -25.13 -49.38
C MET A 1 42.24 -25.73 -48.87
N SER A 2 41.24 -25.65 -49.74
CA SER A 2 39.98 -26.47 -49.65
C SER A 2 40.31 -27.91 -49.98
N PRO A 3 39.47 -28.93 -49.80
CA PRO A 3 38.12 -28.98 -50.40
C PRO A 3 37.03 -29.58 -49.49
N ILE A 4 35.74 -29.20 -49.59
CA ILE A 4 34.65 -29.66 -50.50
C ILE A 4 34.04 -31.02 -50.14
N ALA A 5 32.72 -30.95 -49.95
CA ALA A 5 31.61 -31.85 -49.71
C ALA A 5 31.59 -33.15 -50.56
N PRO A 6 30.60 -34.03 -50.47
CA PRO A 6 29.21 -33.81 -50.87
C PRO A 6 28.11 -34.60 -50.05
N SER A 7 26.93 -34.11 -49.95
CA SER A 7 25.62 -34.38 -50.59
C SER A 7 25.34 -35.85 -50.98
N SER A 8 24.21 -36.37 -50.47
CA SER A 8 23.25 -37.27 -51.15
C SER A 8 22.11 -37.55 -50.17
N GLY A 9 20.85 -37.58 -50.47
CA GLY A 9 20.17 -37.78 -51.69
C GLY A 9 18.77 -38.23 -51.35
N ILE A 10 17.84 -37.58 -51.92
CA ILE A 10 16.40 -37.82 -51.86
C ILE A 10 16.06 -39.25 -52.32
N ASN A 11 15.14 -39.92 -51.64
CA ASN A 11 14.36 -40.96 -52.27
C ASN A 11 12.87 -40.79 -51.97
N ARG A 12 12.19 -40.24 -52.98
CA ARG A 12 10.75 -40.37 -53.20
C ARG A 12 10.51 -41.76 -53.80
N ARG A 13 9.59 -42.52 -53.23
CA ARG A 13 8.66 -43.42 -53.99
C ARG A 13 7.63 -43.98 -53.03
N LEU A 14 6.41 -43.49 -53.18
CA LEU A 14 5.19 -44.23 -53.51
C LEU A 14 4.87 -45.47 -52.65
N LEU A 15 3.80 -45.33 -51.90
CA LEU A 15 2.79 -46.37 -51.87
C LEU A 15 1.40 -45.73 -51.66
N LEU A 16 0.62 -45.90 -52.70
CA LEU A 16 -0.81 -45.60 -52.81
C LEU A 16 -1.62 -46.73 -52.15
N TRP A 17 -2.84 -46.38 -51.75
CA TRP A 17 -4.01 -47.23 -51.52
C TRP A 17 -4.16 -47.86 -50.15
N THR A 18 -5.02 -47.24 -49.32
CA THR A 18 -6.31 -47.87 -48.97
C THR A 18 -7.30 -46.79 -48.49
N LEU A 19 -8.30 -46.59 -49.30
CA LEU A 19 -9.50 -45.79 -49.00
C LEU A 19 -10.37 -46.65 -48.07
N VAL A 20 -10.53 -46.28 -46.79
CA VAL A 20 -11.58 -46.81 -45.92
C VAL A 20 -12.53 -45.68 -45.62
N LEU A 21 -13.71 -45.75 -46.22
CA LEU A 21 -14.87 -44.96 -45.93
C LEU A 21 -15.27 -45.16 -44.46
N LEU A 22 -15.10 -44.12 -43.61
CA LEU A 22 -15.83 -44.00 -42.37
C LEU A 22 -16.88 -42.90 -42.48
N PRO A 23 -18.12 -43.12 -42.05
CA PRO A 23 -19.19 -42.16 -42.17
C PRO A 23 -18.92 -40.98 -41.24
N ALA A 24 -19.08 -39.80 -41.80
CA ALA A 24 -19.05 -38.53 -41.07
C ALA A 24 -20.19 -38.47 -40.06
N LEU A 25 -19.89 -38.75 -38.78
CA LEU A 25 -20.76 -38.38 -37.70
C LEU A 25 -20.40 -36.95 -37.29
N CYS A 26 -21.05 -36.02 -37.95
CA CYS A 26 -21.06 -34.61 -37.56
C CYS A 26 -21.80 -34.49 -36.22
N GLY A 27 -21.11 -34.79 -35.12
CA GLY A 27 -21.57 -34.43 -33.80
C GLY A 27 -21.43 -32.91 -33.64
N LEU A 28 -22.55 -32.21 -33.65
CA LEU A 28 -22.65 -30.82 -33.19
C LEU A 28 -22.12 -30.76 -31.77
N LEU A 29 -20.84 -30.43 -31.60
CA LEU A 29 -20.31 -29.95 -30.33
C LEU A 29 -20.90 -28.57 -30.08
N LEU A 30 -22.06 -28.52 -29.48
CA LEU A 30 -22.54 -27.32 -28.79
C LEU A 30 -21.51 -26.99 -27.72
N PRO A 31 -20.98 -25.74 -27.67
CA PRO A 31 -20.16 -25.33 -26.55
C PRO A 31 -21.01 -25.49 -25.28
N ALA A 32 -20.61 -26.39 -24.40
CA ALA A 32 -21.18 -26.45 -23.06
C ALA A 32 -20.86 -25.12 -22.39
N THR A 33 -21.84 -24.23 -22.34
CA THR A 33 -21.77 -23.04 -21.49
C THR A 33 -21.63 -23.56 -20.07
N ALA A 34 -20.42 -23.49 -19.52
CA ALA A 34 -20.20 -23.77 -18.11
C ALA A 34 -21.20 -22.88 -17.33
N PRO A 35 -21.95 -23.43 -16.40
CA PRO A 35 -22.84 -22.63 -15.57
C PRO A 35 -21.98 -21.56 -14.88
N ALA A 36 -22.32 -20.30 -15.04
CA ALA A 36 -21.75 -19.21 -14.26
C ALA A 36 -21.94 -19.59 -12.81
N GLN A 37 -20.86 -19.95 -12.12
CA GLN A 37 -20.93 -20.21 -10.69
C GLN A 37 -21.43 -18.93 -10.05
N LEU A 38 -22.63 -18.96 -9.53
CA LEU A 38 -23.16 -17.93 -8.63
C LEU A 38 -22.21 -17.89 -7.43
N VAL A 39 -21.29 -16.94 -7.44
CA VAL A 39 -20.43 -16.67 -6.29
C VAL A 39 -21.39 -16.26 -5.16
N THR A 40 -21.57 -17.16 -4.19
CA THR A 40 -22.41 -16.89 -3.04
C THR A 40 -21.84 -15.72 -2.27
N SER A 41 -22.68 -14.86 -1.69
CA SER A 41 -22.25 -13.70 -0.88
C SER A 41 -21.28 -14.10 0.25
N SER A 42 -21.36 -15.34 0.74
CA SER A 42 -20.43 -15.91 1.72
C SER A 42 -19.02 -16.15 1.16
N ALA A 43 -18.85 -16.29 -0.15
CA ALA A 43 -17.53 -16.39 -0.79
C ALA A 43 -16.88 -15.01 -0.99
N LEU A 44 -17.67 -13.94 -0.95
CA LEU A 44 -17.17 -12.56 -0.96
C LEU A 44 -16.96 -12.09 0.48
N LEU A 45 -15.82 -11.47 0.77
CA LEU A 45 -15.47 -10.96 2.09
C LEU A 45 -15.58 -12.03 3.20
N PRO A 46 -14.82 -13.14 3.12
CA PRO A 46 -14.98 -14.30 3.99
C PRO A 46 -14.70 -14.03 5.48
N SER A 47 -13.90 -13.02 5.81
CA SER A 47 -13.62 -12.61 7.21
C SER A 47 -14.69 -11.68 7.79
N TRP A 48 -15.67 -11.28 6.99
CA TRP A 48 -16.81 -10.47 7.47
C TRP A 48 -17.94 -11.39 7.93
N ASN A 49 -18.50 -11.07 9.09
CA ASN A 49 -19.73 -11.71 9.52
C ASN A 49 -20.88 -11.34 8.58
N ASP A 50 -21.75 -12.30 8.28
CA ASP A 50 -22.96 -12.01 7.53
C ASP A 50 -23.86 -11.05 8.34
N GLY A 51 -24.25 -9.95 7.73
CA GLY A 51 -25.01 -8.91 8.39
C GLY A 51 -25.08 -7.59 7.61
N PRO A 52 -25.69 -6.56 8.18
CA PRO A 52 -25.95 -5.29 7.47
C PRO A 52 -24.70 -4.62 6.94
N ALA A 53 -23.59 -4.65 7.69
CA ALA A 53 -22.34 -3.99 7.27
C ALA A 53 -21.75 -4.65 6.02
N LYS A 54 -21.63 -5.98 6.01
CA LYS A 54 -21.18 -6.73 4.83
C LYS A 54 -22.09 -6.48 3.63
N GLN A 55 -23.41 -6.57 3.86
CA GLN A 55 -24.39 -6.35 2.80
C GLN A 55 -24.30 -4.94 2.21
N ALA A 56 -24.11 -3.91 3.05
CA ALA A 56 -23.97 -2.54 2.59
C ALA A 56 -22.74 -2.37 1.67
N ILE A 57 -21.61 -3.01 1.98
CA ILE A 57 -20.42 -2.98 1.12
C ILE A 57 -20.72 -3.63 -0.23
N LEU A 58 -21.35 -4.82 -0.24
CA LEU A 58 -21.69 -5.53 -1.45
C LEU A 58 -22.70 -4.73 -2.31
N ASP A 59 -23.70 -4.13 -1.68
CA ASP A 59 -24.75 -3.35 -2.36
C ASP A 59 -24.20 -2.07 -2.98
N VAL A 60 -23.34 -1.33 -2.28
CA VAL A 60 -22.70 -0.13 -2.85
C VAL A 60 -21.92 -0.50 -4.12
N VAL A 61 -21.12 -1.55 -4.08
CA VAL A 61 -20.37 -1.98 -5.26
C VAL A 61 -21.31 -2.41 -6.38
N ARG A 62 -22.33 -3.21 -6.06
CA ARG A 62 -23.31 -3.67 -7.05
C ARG A 62 -24.01 -2.50 -7.75
N VAL A 63 -24.57 -1.56 -7.01
CA VAL A 63 -25.37 -0.46 -7.60
C VAL A 63 -24.52 0.56 -8.35
N THR A 64 -23.26 0.71 -7.98
CA THR A 64 -22.33 1.65 -8.63
C THR A 64 -21.62 1.05 -9.84
N THR A 65 -21.61 -0.27 -9.98
CA THR A 65 -20.99 -0.95 -11.12
C THR A 65 -22.00 -1.39 -12.18
N ASP A 66 -23.28 -1.50 -11.83
CA ASP A 66 -24.36 -1.86 -12.74
C ASP A 66 -24.72 -0.66 -13.65
N ARG A 67 -24.47 -0.77 -14.94
CA ARG A 67 -24.74 0.29 -15.93
C ARG A 67 -26.23 0.65 -16.05
N SER A 68 -27.13 -0.22 -15.62
CA SER A 68 -28.57 0.05 -15.62
C SER A 68 -29.04 0.77 -14.35
N SER A 69 -28.19 0.85 -13.33
CA SER A 69 -28.49 1.51 -12.06
C SER A 69 -28.46 3.03 -12.20
N PRO A 70 -29.41 3.76 -11.57
CA PRO A 70 -29.34 5.22 -11.47
C PRO A 70 -28.13 5.72 -10.67
N ASN A 71 -27.50 4.85 -9.89
CA ASN A 71 -26.32 5.14 -9.09
C ASN A 71 -25.03 4.64 -9.77
N TYR A 72 -25.08 4.34 -11.06
CA TYR A 72 -23.89 3.92 -11.79
C TYR A 72 -22.80 4.98 -11.74
N VAL A 73 -21.57 4.54 -11.42
CA VAL A 73 -20.35 5.37 -11.43
C VAL A 73 -19.48 4.89 -12.57
N SER A 74 -18.98 5.81 -13.39
CA SER A 74 -18.06 5.47 -14.49
C SER A 74 -16.78 4.86 -13.95
N PHE A 75 -16.08 4.07 -14.76
CA PHE A 75 -14.84 3.41 -14.36
C PHE A 75 -13.78 4.39 -13.84
N GLU A 76 -13.69 5.56 -14.49
CA GLU A 76 -12.70 6.61 -14.16
C GLU A 76 -12.98 7.25 -12.79
N ASP A 77 -14.24 7.30 -12.38
CA ASP A 77 -14.72 7.99 -11.19
C ASP A 77 -14.86 7.07 -9.96
N ARG A 78 -14.60 5.75 -10.11
CA ARG A 78 -14.67 4.80 -9.00
C ARG A 78 -13.48 4.95 -8.07
N ILE A 79 -13.63 5.82 -7.09
CA ILE A 79 -12.64 6.09 -6.06
C ILE A 79 -13.18 5.60 -4.71
N ALA A 80 -12.34 4.92 -3.92
CA ALA A 80 -12.62 4.56 -2.54
C ALA A 80 -11.52 5.08 -1.63
N VAL A 81 -11.88 5.73 -0.54
CA VAL A 81 -10.94 6.39 0.37
C VAL A 81 -10.96 5.68 1.71
N PHE A 82 -9.78 5.43 2.26
CA PHE A 82 -9.58 4.77 3.55
C PHE A 82 -8.65 5.62 4.43
N ASP A 83 -8.95 5.68 5.71
CA ASP A 83 -7.96 6.08 6.69
C ASP A 83 -6.96 4.92 6.94
N GLN A 84 -5.85 5.20 7.58
CA GLN A 84 -4.78 4.25 7.83
C GLN A 84 -4.87 3.64 9.22
N ASP A 85 -4.58 4.43 10.25
CA ASP A 85 -4.52 3.98 11.64
C ASP A 85 -5.92 3.68 12.18
N GLY A 86 -6.13 2.50 12.76
CA GLY A 86 -7.43 2.04 13.23
C GLY A 86 -8.42 1.61 12.14
N THR A 87 -8.06 1.76 10.84
CA THR A 87 -8.89 1.37 9.71
C THR A 87 -8.27 0.23 8.89
N LEU A 88 -7.05 0.38 8.45
CA LEU A 88 -6.35 -0.65 7.67
C LEU A 88 -5.39 -1.48 8.53
N TRP A 89 -4.83 -0.91 9.58
CA TRP A 89 -4.01 -1.59 10.56
C TRP A 89 -4.24 -1.07 11.98
N VAL A 90 -3.52 -1.64 12.96
CA VAL A 90 -3.64 -1.28 14.38
C VAL A 90 -3.18 0.16 14.65
N GLU A 91 -3.87 0.81 15.61
CA GLU A 91 -3.54 2.15 16.10
C GLU A 91 -3.07 2.16 17.58
N HIS A 92 -3.40 1.11 18.34
CA HIS A 92 -3.10 1.02 19.76
C HIS A 92 -1.94 0.07 20.06
N PRO A 93 -1.17 0.34 21.12
CA PRO A 93 -1.32 1.40 22.12
C PRO A 93 -0.80 2.76 21.65
N MET A 94 -0.15 2.84 20.50
CA MET A 94 0.43 4.06 19.94
C MET A 94 0.54 3.91 18.41
N TYR A 95 0.33 5.00 17.70
CA TYR A 95 0.49 5.05 16.24
C TYR A 95 1.90 4.60 15.82
N THR A 96 1.98 3.72 14.85
CA THR A 96 3.24 3.10 14.41
C THR A 96 4.29 4.13 13.99
N GLN A 97 3.89 5.21 13.33
CA GLN A 97 4.82 6.30 12.96
C GLN A 97 5.37 7.03 14.19
N VAL A 98 4.58 7.19 15.25
CA VAL A 98 5.06 7.79 16.49
C VAL A 98 6.09 6.88 17.14
N VAL A 99 5.87 5.56 17.19
CA VAL A 99 6.86 4.59 17.69
C VAL A 99 8.16 4.71 16.91
N TYR A 100 8.09 4.73 15.56
CA TYR A 100 9.25 4.95 14.70
C TYR A 100 10.02 6.22 15.05
N CYS A 101 9.33 7.33 15.23
CA CYS A 101 9.96 8.60 15.57
C CYS A 101 10.61 8.59 16.96
N LEU A 102 9.95 7.99 17.96
CA LEU A 102 10.50 7.85 19.32
C LEU A 102 11.79 7.01 19.32
N GLU A 103 11.80 5.90 18.61
CA GLU A 103 12.98 5.03 18.49
C GLU A 103 14.14 5.67 17.73
N ARG A 104 13.89 6.69 16.93
CA ARG A 104 14.92 7.47 16.22
C ARG A 104 15.57 8.56 17.07
N VAL A 105 14.96 8.98 18.17
CA VAL A 105 15.48 10.09 18.99
C VAL A 105 16.94 9.92 19.39
N PRO A 106 17.45 8.73 19.81
CA PRO A 106 18.86 8.57 20.10
C PRO A 106 19.79 8.90 18.93
N ALA A 107 19.44 8.44 17.70
CA ALA A 107 20.22 8.71 16.50
C ALA A 107 20.18 10.19 16.09
N VAL A 108 19.04 10.85 16.30
CA VAL A 108 18.87 12.29 16.04
C VAL A 108 19.72 13.10 17.01
N VAL A 109 19.69 12.76 18.29
CA VAL A 109 20.47 13.45 19.34
C VAL A 109 21.96 13.22 19.16
N ALA A 110 22.39 12.05 18.67
CA ALA A 110 23.79 11.81 18.32
C ALA A 110 24.32 12.78 17.24
N LYS A 111 23.46 13.19 16.29
CA LYS A 111 23.77 14.19 15.25
C LYS A 111 23.55 15.64 15.71
N ARG A 112 22.70 15.85 16.73
CA ARG A 112 22.32 17.15 17.29
C ARG A 112 22.41 17.12 18.83
N PRO A 113 23.65 17.13 19.41
CA PRO A 113 23.89 16.97 20.84
C PRO A 113 23.19 18.01 21.73
N GLU A 114 22.91 19.19 21.18
CA GLU A 114 22.17 20.26 21.85
C GLU A 114 20.77 19.84 22.29
N LEU A 115 20.16 18.86 21.63
CA LEU A 115 18.83 18.34 21.98
C LEU A 115 18.83 17.42 23.20
N LYS A 116 19.99 16.93 23.65
CA LYS A 116 20.12 15.91 24.69
C LYS A 116 19.40 16.28 26.00
N ASN A 117 19.48 17.55 26.38
CA ASN A 117 18.93 18.06 27.62
C ASN A 117 17.67 18.89 27.44
N VAL A 118 17.08 18.87 26.23
CA VAL A 118 15.89 19.65 25.88
C VAL A 118 14.66 18.70 25.86
N GLU A 119 13.55 19.17 26.44
CA GLU A 119 12.28 18.44 26.33
C GLU A 119 11.67 18.62 24.93
N PRO A 120 11.10 17.57 24.37
CA PRO A 120 10.80 16.24 24.94
C PRO A 120 11.91 15.18 24.75
N PHE A 121 13.01 15.49 24.09
CA PHE A 121 14.09 14.53 23.76
C PHE A 121 14.72 13.93 25.02
N LYS A 122 14.92 14.73 26.08
CA LYS A 122 15.41 14.26 27.37
C LYS A 122 14.51 13.19 27.97
N THR A 123 13.21 13.40 27.94
CA THR A 123 12.22 12.41 28.43
C THR A 123 12.30 11.11 27.65
N VAL A 124 12.39 11.16 26.31
CA VAL A 124 12.52 9.96 25.47
C VAL A 124 13.82 9.22 25.74
N LEU A 125 14.95 9.94 25.85
CA LEU A 125 16.26 9.35 26.13
C LEU A 125 16.35 8.69 27.53
N SER A 126 15.53 9.15 28.48
CA SER A 126 15.48 8.53 29.81
C SER A 126 14.92 7.11 29.81
N GLY A 127 14.19 6.70 28.77
CA GLY A 127 13.50 5.42 28.70
C GLY A 127 12.30 5.30 29.66
N ASN A 128 11.94 6.37 30.36
CA ASN A 128 10.81 6.36 31.28
C ASN A 128 9.48 6.32 30.55
N ARG A 129 8.87 5.13 30.49
CA ARG A 129 7.61 4.90 29.77
C ARG A 129 6.44 5.73 30.31
N GLU A 130 6.35 5.90 31.62
CA GLU A 130 5.29 6.69 32.28
C GLU A 130 5.38 8.16 31.88
N ALA A 131 6.59 8.69 31.76
CA ALA A 131 6.82 10.05 31.30
C ALA A 131 6.53 10.19 29.81
N MET A 132 6.91 9.18 28.99
CA MET A 132 6.62 9.20 27.55
C MET A 132 5.12 9.17 27.24
N VAL A 133 4.32 8.42 28.01
CA VAL A 133 2.85 8.40 27.83
C VAL A 133 2.22 9.77 28.14
N LYS A 134 2.86 10.61 28.94
CA LYS A 134 2.39 11.95 29.30
C LYS A 134 2.85 13.04 28.32
N LEU A 135 3.61 12.70 27.27
CA LEU A 135 4.01 13.68 26.26
C LEU A 135 2.78 14.31 25.61
N SER A 136 2.80 15.63 25.53
CA SER A 136 1.72 16.39 24.87
C SER A 136 1.79 16.21 23.35
N LEU A 137 0.69 16.51 22.67
CA LEU A 137 0.68 16.54 21.20
C LEU A 137 1.79 17.43 20.63
N ARG A 138 2.01 18.59 21.24
CA ARG A 138 3.09 19.53 20.87
C ARG A 138 4.49 18.92 21.03
N ASP A 139 4.68 18.05 22.03
CA ASP A 139 5.95 17.35 22.21
C ASP A 139 6.16 16.28 21.16
N LEU A 140 5.12 15.54 20.81
CA LEU A 140 5.15 14.59 19.70
C LEU A 140 5.44 15.29 18.37
N GLU A 141 4.82 16.44 18.09
CA GLU A 141 5.09 17.26 16.90
C GLU A 141 6.56 17.69 16.83
N LYS A 142 7.18 18.11 17.95
CA LYS A 142 8.62 18.43 18.00
C LYS A 142 9.50 17.21 17.69
N ILE A 143 9.15 16.04 18.23
CA ILE A 143 9.87 14.79 17.95
C ILE A 143 9.75 14.44 16.48
N LEU A 144 8.52 14.45 15.92
CA LEU A 144 8.29 14.18 14.51
C LEU A 144 9.08 15.15 13.61
N ALA A 145 9.00 16.45 13.89
CA ALA A 145 9.76 17.46 13.14
C ALA A 145 11.25 17.18 13.18
N ALA A 146 11.79 16.85 14.35
CA ALA A 146 13.21 16.59 14.52
C ALA A 146 13.68 15.29 13.84
N THR A 147 12.84 14.26 13.80
CA THR A 147 13.16 12.93 13.28
C THR A 147 12.91 12.78 11.79
N LEU A 148 12.02 13.59 11.22
CA LEU A 148 11.61 13.48 9.81
C LEU A 148 12.27 14.53 8.90
N THR A 149 13.13 15.42 9.41
CA THR A 149 13.73 16.51 8.65
C THR A 149 15.26 16.43 8.60
N GLY A 150 15.86 17.16 7.67
CA GLY A 150 17.31 17.29 7.54
C GLY A 150 18.02 16.10 6.90
N MET A 151 17.25 15.16 6.31
CA MET A 151 17.77 14.04 5.51
C MET A 151 17.18 14.10 4.11
N THR A 152 17.77 13.38 3.16
CA THR A 152 17.17 13.25 1.84
C THR A 152 15.92 12.37 1.89
N VAL A 153 15.06 12.49 0.87
CA VAL A 153 13.88 11.62 0.73
C VAL A 153 14.30 10.16 0.62
N GLU A 154 15.37 9.88 -0.10
CA GLU A 154 15.92 8.54 -0.28
C GLU A 154 16.44 7.95 1.04
N GLU A 155 17.18 8.76 1.83
CA GLU A 155 17.66 8.34 3.15
C GLU A 155 16.48 8.03 4.09
N PHE A 156 15.46 8.88 4.09
CA PHE A 156 14.26 8.65 4.88
C PHE A 156 13.57 7.33 4.48
N ASN A 157 13.35 7.13 3.19
CA ASN A 157 12.69 5.92 2.68
C ASN A 157 13.47 4.66 3.05
N ALA A 158 14.81 4.69 2.91
CA ALA A 158 15.68 3.57 3.26
C ALA A 158 15.64 3.25 4.78
N GLU A 159 15.69 4.29 5.63
CA GLU A 159 15.63 4.11 7.08
C GLU A 159 14.26 3.62 7.54
N ALA A 160 13.16 4.21 7.04
CA ALA A 160 11.81 3.79 7.38
C ALA A 160 11.54 2.34 6.94
N LYS A 161 11.98 1.98 5.74
CA LYS A 161 11.87 0.60 5.23
C LYS A 161 12.63 -0.38 6.13
N LYS A 162 13.88 -0.08 6.44
CA LYS A 162 14.71 -0.93 7.33
C LYS A 162 14.06 -1.09 8.70
N TRP A 163 13.52 -0.02 9.26
CA TRP A 163 12.83 -0.06 10.54
C TRP A 163 11.58 -0.95 10.46
N LEU A 164 10.74 -0.80 9.45
CA LEU A 164 9.54 -1.62 9.24
C LEU A 164 9.86 -3.12 9.07
N GLU A 165 11.01 -3.45 8.51
CA GLU A 165 11.47 -4.85 8.36
C GLU A 165 11.93 -5.45 9.69
N THR A 166 12.50 -4.65 10.59
CA THR A 166 13.15 -5.13 11.81
C THR A 166 12.34 -4.91 13.07
N ALA A 167 11.59 -3.81 13.16
CA ALA A 167 10.77 -3.48 14.32
C ALA A 167 9.64 -4.48 14.54
N ARG A 168 9.35 -4.76 15.80
CA ARG A 168 8.30 -5.69 16.19
C ARG A 168 7.41 -5.03 17.24
N ASP A 169 6.12 -5.16 17.05
CA ASP A 169 5.16 -4.74 18.05
C ASP A 169 5.44 -5.46 19.39
N PRO A 170 5.49 -4.73 20.52
CA PRO A 170 5.88 -5.31 21.79
C PRO A 170 4.89 -6.34 22.35
N ARG A 171 3.60 -6.25 21.98
CA ARG A 171 2.54 -7.17 22.41
C ARG A 171 2.53 -8.43 21.54
N TRP A 172 2.52 -8.25 20.22
CA TRP A 172 2.29 -9.34 19.26
C TRP A 172 3.58 -9.99 18.77
N LYS A 173 4.75 -9.35 18.97
CA LYS A 173 6.08 -9.81 18.50
C LYS A 173 6.15 -9.99 16.98
N ARG A 174 5.25 -9.33 16.26
CA ARG A 174 5.15 -9.36 14.79
C ARG A 174 5.59 -8.01 14.19
N PRO A 175 6.06 -7.99 12.92
CA PRO A 175 6.27 -6.75 12.19
C PRO A 175 5.00 -5.90 12.19
N TYR A 176 5.14 -4.59 12.29
CA TYR A 176 3.97 -3.69 12.22
C TYR A 176 3.20 -3.85 10.92
N THR A 177 3.89 -4.12 9.80
CA THR A 177 3.28 -4.37 8.48
C THR A 177 2.43 -5.64 8.40
N GLU A 178 2.47 -6.50 9.42
CA GLU A 178 1.61 -7.69 9.53
C GLU A 178 0.41 -7.47 10.48
N LEU A 179 0.34 -6.32 11.16
CA LEU A 179 -0.75 -6.01 12.09
C LEU A 179 -1.91 -5.30 11.36
N VAL A 180 -2.24 -5.82 10.21
CA VAL A 180 -3.31 -5.33 9.33
C VAL A 180 -4.63 -6.02 9.65
N TYR A 181 -5.73 -5.35 9.35
CA TYR A 181 -7.06 -5.92 9.50
C TYR A 181 -7.42 -6.75 8.27
N GLN A 182 -7.40 -8.07 8.42
CA GLN A 182 -7.73 -9.01 7.33
C GLN A 182 -9.07 -8.69 6.64
N PRO A 183 -10.16 -8.36 7.35
CA PRO A 183 -11.41 -7.97 6.70
C PRO A 183 -11.25 -6.77 5.76
N MET A 184 -10.40 -5.80 6.12
CA MET A 184 -10.17 -4.62 5.28
C MET A 184 -9.30 -4.93 4.05
N LEU A 185 -8.36 -5.87 4.14
CA LEU A 185 -7.63 -6.35 2.97
C LEU A 185 -8.56 -7.01 1.94
N GLU A 186 -9.60 -7.70 2.43
CA GLU A 186 -10.64 -8.30 1.57
C GLU A 186 -11.48 -7.23 0.88
N VAL A 187 -11.87 -6.17 1.60
CA VAL A 187 -12.59 -5.02 1.02
C VAL A 187 -11.74 -4.34 -0.06
N LEU A 188 -10.47 -4.08 0.21
CA LEU A 188 -9.55 -3.48 -0.77
C LEU A 188 -9.43 -4.32 -2.03
N ARG A 189 -9.35 -5.65 -1.89
CA ARG A 189 -9.32 -6.58 -3.03
C ARG A 189 -10.63 -6.54 -3.79
N TYR A 190 -11.75 -6.69 -3.10
CA TYR A 190 -13.07 -6.69 -3.69
C TYR A 190 -13.37 -5.40 -4.47
N LEU A 191 -12.96 -4.25 -3.94
CA LEU A 191 -13.09 -2.97 -4.62
C LEU A 191 -12.24 -2.92 -5.90
N ARG A 192 -10.97 -3.35 -5.85
CA ARG A 192 -10.11 -3.42 -7.05
C ARG A 192 -10.67 -4.36 -8.11
N ASP A 193 -11.18 -5.53 -7.71
CA ASP A 193 -11.78 -6.50 -8.63
C ASP A 193 -13.03 -5.92 -9.32
N ASN A 194 -13.63 -4.87 -8.74
CA ASN A 194 -14.74 -4.11 -9.29
C ASN A 194 -14.31 -2.74 -9.86
N ALA A 195 -13.02 -2.62 -10.19
CA ALA A 195 -12.43 -1.46 -10.85
C ALA A 195 -12.48 -0.14 -10.05
N TYR A 196 -12.51 -0.22 -8.73
CA TYR A 196 -12.27 0.93 -7.87
C TYR A 196 -10.78 1.21 -7.70
N LYS A 197 -10.45 2.49 -7.56
CA LYS A 197 -9.12 2.96 -7.19
C LYS A 197 -9.11 3.28 -5.69
N PRO A 198 -8.53 2.43 -4.83
CA PRO A 198 -8.44 2.72 -3.41
C PRO A 198 -7.34 3.74 -3.13
N TYR A 199 -7.66 4.73 -2.31
CA TYR A 199 -6.74 5.75 -1.81
C TYR A 199 -6.63 5.63 -0.28
N ILE A 200 -5.44 5.92 0.25
CA ILE A 200 -5.27 6.18 1.68
C ILE A 200 -5.27 7.70 1.86
N VAL A 201 -6.14 8.19 2.76
CA VAL A 201 -6.15 9.59 3.21
C VAL A 201 -6.03 9.58 4.73
N THR A 202 -4.92 10.09 5.27
CA THR A 202 -4.55 9.89 6.67
C THR A 202 -3.98 11.16 7.30
N GLY A 203 -4.24 11.36 8.59
CA GLY A 203 -3.56 12.37 9.40
C GLY A 203 -2.08 12.07 9.64
N GLY A 204 -1.64 10.83 9.43
CA GLY A 204 -0.23 10.45 9.49
C GLY A 204 0.62 11.01 8.35
N GLY A 205 1.94 10.86 8.47
CA GLY A 205 2.87 11.35 7.45
C GLY A 205 2.80 10.52 6.17
N GLN A 206 2.43 11.19 5.06
CA GLN A 206 2.26 10.51 3.77
C GLN A 206 3.52 9.77 3.33
N ASP A 207 4.71 10.32 3.55
CA ASP A 207 5.97 9.71 3.13
C ASP A 207 6.24 8.39 3.89
N PHE A 208 5.87 8.32 5.17
CA PHE A 208 6.00 7.09 5.94
C PHE A 208 5.07 6.00 5.42
N VAL A 209 3.81 6.33 5.14
CA VAL A 209 2.82 5.38 4.62
C VAL A 209 3.20 4.90 3.23
N ARG A 210 3.72 5.76 2.36
CA ARG A 210 4.19 5.43 1.01
C ARG A 210 5.28 4.35 0.97
N VAL A 211 6.07 4.22 2.03
CA VAL A 211 7.14 3.20 2.10
C VAL A 211 6.60 1.77 2.06
N TYR A 212 5.39 1.54 2.56
CA TYR A 212 4.85 0.18 2.72
C TYR A 212 3.48 -0.06 2.08
N ALA A 213 2.74 1.01 1.73
CA ALA A 213 1.34 0.89 1.27
C ALA A 213 1.18 -0.02 0.06
N GLU A 214 2.07 0.06 -0.93
CA GLU A 214 2.02 -0.79 -2.12
C GLU A 214 2.22 -2.27 -1.76
N LYS A 215 3.25 -2.56 -0.96
CA LYS A 215 3.57 -3.94 -0.56
C LYS A 215 2.48 -4.56 0.31
N VAL A 216 1.88 -3.78 1.21
CA VAL A 216 0.94 -4.27 2.24
C VAL A 216 -0.50 -4.28 1.74
N TYR A 217 -0.90 -3.24 1.03
CA TYR A 217 -2.29 -3.02 0.61
C TYR A 217 -2.51 -3.08 -0.90
N GLY A 218 -1.43 -3.07 -1.70
CA GLY A 218 -1.51 -2.90 -3.15
C GLY A 218 -1.97 -1.49 -3.55
N ILE A 219 -1.68 -0.49 -2.72
CA ILE A 219 -1.99 0.92 -2.96
C ILE A 219 -0.69 1.64 -3.29
N PRO A 220 -0.50 2.11 -4.55
CA PRO A 220 0.75 2.74 -4.96
C PRO A 220 0.95 4.11 -4.30
N PRO A 221 2.19 4.62 -4.22
CA PRO A 221 2.52 5.84 -3.49
C PRO A 221 1.72 7.08 -3.89
N GLU A 222 1.35 7.22 -5.16
CA GLU A 222 0.55 8.33 -5.67
C GLU A 222 -0.91 8.31 -5.19
N GLN A 223 -1.39 7.17 -4.69
CA GLN A 223 -2.71 7.01 -4.09
C GLN A 223 -2.68 7.15 -2.56
N VAL A 224 -1.57 7.63 -2.00
CA VAL A 224 -1.43 7.92 -0.58
C VAL A 224 -1.35 9.43 -0.38
N VAL A 225 -2.33 9.99 0.31
CA VAL A 225 -2.42 11.39 0.72
C VAL A 225 -2.37 11.45 2.25
N GLY A 226 -1.58 12.36 2.79
CA GLY A 226 -1.44 12.49 4.23
C GLY A 226 -0.72 13.78 4.60
N THR A 227 -0.42 13.95 5.87
CA THR A 227 0.38 15.08 6.33
C THR A 227 1.72 15.09 5.60
N ALA A 228 1.98 16.14 4.84
CA ALA A 228 3.14 16.26 3.97
C ALA A 228 4.08 17.38 4.43
N GLY A 229 5.35 17.04 4.61
CA GLY A 229 6.44 18.00 4.79
C GLY A 229 6.95 18.55 3.45
N GLY A 230 7.48 19.76 3.48
CA GLY A 230 8.18 20.34 2.33
C GLY A 230 9.48 19.61 2.03
N THR A 231 9.98 19.86 0.82
CA THR A 231 11.30 19.42 0.40
C THR A 231 12.07 20.61 -0.18
N LYS A 232 13.40 20.55 -0.07
CA LYS A 232 14.34 21.48 -0.71
C LYS A 232 15.14 20.75 -1.74
N PHE A 233 15.14 21.27 -2.95
CA PHE A 233 15.98 20.73 -4.03
C PHE A 233 17.44 21.15 -3.84
N GLY A 234 18.36 20.26 -4.16
CA GLY A 234 19.81 20.51 -4.13
C GLY A 234 20.59 19.56 -5.04
N TYR A 235 21.89 19.80 -5.12
CA TYR A 235 22.83 18.95 -5.84
C TYR A 235 23.90 18.44 -4.88
N ALA A 236 24.22 17.16 -4.96
CA ALA A 236 25.35 16.56 -4.27
C ALA A 236 26.68 17.02 -4.92
N LYS A 237 27.81 16.76 -4.27
CA LYS A 237 29.13 17.15 -4.78
C LYS A 237 29.46 16.50 -6.13
N ASP A 238 28.87 15.34 -6.42
CA ASP A 238 29.00 14.61 -7.69
C ASP A 238 28.01 15.09 -8.77
N GLY A 239 27.23 16.15 -8.51
CA GLY A 239 26.27 16.74 -9.43
C GLY A 239 24.90 16.04 -9.46
N LYS A 240 24.68 14.99 -8.66
CA LYS A 240 23.38 14.33 -8.61
C LYS A 240 22.35 15.19 -7.89
N PRO A 241 21.13 15.33 -8.43
CA PRO A 241 20.06 16.03 -7.76
C PRO A 241 19.54 15.22 -6.57
N PHE A 242 19.09 15.91 -5.52
CA PHE A 242 18.41 15.29 -4.38
C PHE A 242 17.34 16.24 -3.80
N LEU A 243 16.42 15.68 -3.03
CA LEU A 243 15.44 16.41 -2.25
C LEU A 243 15.70 16.19 -0.77
N THR A 244 15.93 17.27 -0.01
CA THR A 244 16.05 17.22 1.45
C THR A 244 14.70 17.52 2.08
N LYS A 245 14.30 16.74 3.07
CA LYS A 245 13.06 16.94 3.84
C LYS A 245 13.17 18.18 4.73
N ASP A 246 12.18 19.05 4.63
CA ASP A 246 12.07 20.30 5.39
C ASP A 246 11.00 20.20 6.50
N ALA A 247 11.16 20.98 7.55
CA ALA A 247 10.19 21.05 8.66
C ALA A 247 8.89 21.78 8.30
N LYS A 248 8.85 22.50 7.18
CA LYS A 248 7.64 23.21 6.73
C LYS A 248 6.58 22.21 6.31
N LEU A 249 5.42 22.26 6.93
CA LEU A 249 4.25 21.49 6.48
C LEU A 249 3.65 22.15 5.24
N LEU A 250 3.40 21.35 4.20
CA LEU A 250 2.69 21.73 2.99
C LEU A 250 1.21 21.37 3.08
N LEU A 251 0.91 20.19 3.66
CA LEU A 251 -0.43 19.70 3.91
C LEU A 251 -0.48 19.18 5.34
N ASN A 252 -1.51 19.57 6.08
CA ASN A 252 -1.83 18.99 7.39
C ASN A 252 -3.23 18.38 7.34
N ASP A 253 -3.31 17.06 7.17
CA ASP A 253 -4.59 16.36 7.03
C ASP A 253 -5.28 16.08 8.37
N THR A 254 -4.71 16.52 9.48
CA THR A 254 -5.33 16.39 10.81
C THR A 254 -6.37 17.47 11.11
N THR A 255 -6.44 18.54 10.30
CA THR A 255 -7.34 19.67 10.55
C THR A 255 -8.59 19.63 9.67
N PRO A 256 -9.76 20.09 10.18
CA PRO A 256 -10.98 20.19 9.36
C PRO A 256 -10.83 21.08 8.11
N ALA A 257 -9.83 21.99 8.10
CA ALA A 257 -9.57 22.88 6.96
C ALA A 257 -8.93 22.13 5.78
N SER A 258 -8.17 21.05 6.02
CA SER A 258 -7.55 20.24 4.96
C SER A 258 -8.57 19.44 4.16
N ARG A 259 -9.74 19.12 4.75
CA ARG A 259 -10.85 18.43 4.07
C ARG A 259 -11.56 19.29 3.02
N LYS A 260 -11.32 20.61 2.98
CA LYS A 260 -11.90 21.53 1.99
C LYS A 260 -11.13 21.57 0.65
N GLY A 261 -9.99 20.93 0.56
CA GLY A 261 -9.15 20.91 -0.65
C GLY A 261 -9.56 19.88 -1.71
N PHE A 262 -10.64 19.11 -1.48
CA PHE A 262 -11.15 18.10 -2.39
C PHE A 262 -12.49 18.47 -3.04
N THR A 263 -12.84 19.76 -3.11
CA THR A 263 -14.01 20.24 -3.86
C THR A 263 -13.60 20.92 -5.15
#